data_283d6a2964aa88be328da49a0dd123df
#
_entry.id   283d6a2964aa88be328da49a0dd123df
#
_cell.length_a   1.000
_cell.length_b   1.000
_cell.length_c   1.000
_cell.angle_alpha   90.00
_cell.angle_beta   90.00
_cell.angle_gamma   90.00
#
_symmetry.space_group_name_H-M   'P 1'
#
loop_
_entity.id
_entity.type
_entity.pdbx_description
1 polymer ?
#
loop_
_entity_poly.entity_id
_entity_poly.type
_entity_poly.pdbx_seq_one_letter_code
_entity_poly.pdbx_strand_id
1 'polypeptide(L)'
;MLLPNLTLRREIDRNLTLFFRNHRPGAFNRAISRFCQFYHVRRPKIEWYASLDWGKTAGKTYENGEIHLLHPLHWKRGRIYNRERMWIQTVYHELGHYLLWTDPENKADAFSRRMVRGLRRIATRSAGSSVRRGRASPATTLGIKTRKGAAGRLKTKRAKKLSRA
;
A
#
# COMPACT_ATOMS: atom_id res chain seq x y z
N MET A 1 5.32 23.56 4.46
CA MET A 1 5.45 23.03 3.09
C MET A 1 4.07 22.86 2.48
N LEU A 2 3.85 23.40 1.27
CA LEU A 2 2.61 23.30 0.52
C LEU A 2 2.46 21.87 -0.03
N LEU A 3 1.23 21.32 0.03
CA LEU A 3 0.94 20.02 -0.55
C LEU A 3 0.27 20.20 -1.92
N PRO A 4 0.49 19.28 -2.86
CA PRO A 4 -0.28 19.24 -4.09
C PRO A 4 -1.78 19.13 -3.81
N ASN A 5 -2.58 19.66 -4.71
CA ASN A 5 -4.03 19.50 -4.61
C ASN A 5 -4.43 18.02 -4.67
N LEU A 6 -5.65 17.72 -4.27
CA LEU A 6 -6.12 16.35 -4.15
C LEU A 6 -6.09 15.57 -5.49
N THR A 7 -6.36 16.26 -6.59
CA THR A 7 -6.37 15.66 -7.94
C THR A 7 -4.97 15.18 -8.32
N LEU A 8 -3.96 16.03 -8.16
CA LEU A 8 -2.57 15.68 -8.46
C LEU A 8 -2.05 14.59 -7.53
N ARG A 9 -2.38 14.64 -6.23
CA ARG A 9 -2.01 13.57 -5.29
C ARG A 9 -2.62 12.22 -5.67
N ARG A 10 -3.87 12.21 -6.16
CA ARG A 10 -4.51 10.98 -6.67
C ARG A 10 -3.85 10.46 -7.93
N GLU A 11 -3.45 11.34 -8.83
CA GLU A 11 -2.73 10.96 -10.05
C GLU A 11 -1.39 10.31 -9.70
N ILE A 12 -0.61 10.93 -8.82
CA ILE A 12 0.68 10.39 -8.36
C ILE A 12 0.46 9.03 -7.67
N ASP A 13 -0.47 8.95 -6.72
CA ASP A 13 -0.77 7.73 -5.96
C ASP A 13 -1.23 6.58 -6.88
N ARG A 14 -2.09 6.88 -7.88
CA ARG A 14 -2.50 5.90 -8.90
C ARG A 14 -1.32 5.35 -9.68
N ASN A 15 -0.41 6.21 -10.11
CA ASN A 15 0.77 5.78 -10.87
C ASN A 15 1.73 4.95 -9.99
N LEU A 16 1.93 5.30 -8.72
CA LEU A 16 2.70 4.48 -7.77
C LEU A 16 2.04 3.12 -7.53
N THR A 17 0.72 3.09 -7.37
CA THR A 17 -0.08 1.86 -7.26
C THR A 17 0.07 0.96 -8.50
N LEU A 18 -0.02 1.53 -9.70
CA LEU A 18 0.17 0.79 -10.94
C LEU A 18 1.57 0.20 -11.05
N PHE A 19 2.59 0.95 -10.65
CA PHE A 19 3.94 0.42 -10.61
C PHE A 19 4.10 -0.69 -9.57
N PHE A 20 3.59 -0.50 -8.36
CA PHE A 20 3.66 -1.51 -7.32
C PHE A 20 3.02 -2.84 -7.75
N ARG A 21 1.91 -2.79 -8.46
CA ARG A 21 1.17 -3.99 -8.89
C ARG A 21 1.76 -4.64 -10.12
N ASN A 22 2.08 -3.85 -11.13
CA ASN A 22 2.37 -4.32 -12.49
C ASN A 22 3.83 -4.12 -12.90
N HIS A 23 4.65 -3.49 -12.04
CA HIS A 23 6.08 -3.24 -12.27
C HIS A 23 6.38 -2.47 -13.57
N ARG A 24 5.43 -1.62 -14.04
CA ARG A 24 5.59 -0.82 -15.25
C ARG A 24 6.44 0.44 -14.99
N PRO A 25 7.68 0.53 -15.48
CA PRO A 25 8.57 1.68 -15.17
C PRO A 25 7.97 3.03 -15.58
N GLY A 26 7.23 3.07 -16.68
CA GLY A 26 6.57 4.30 -17.14
C GLY A 26 5.55 4.88 -16.15
N ALA A 27 4.88 4.03 -15.35
CA ALA A 27 3.97 4.51 -14.32
C ALA A 27 4.73 5.19 -13.18
N PHE A 28 5.81 4.57 -12.69
CA PHE A 28 6.67 5.16 -11.69
C PHE A 28 7.28 6.49 -12.18
N ASN A 29 7.82 6.48 -13.37
CA ASN A 29 8.40 7.67 -13.98
C ASN A 29 7.41 8.83 -14.07
N ARG A 30 6.16 8.59 -14.45
CA ARG A 30 5.10 9.60 -14.44
C ARG A 30 4.82 10.16 -13.06
N ALA A 31 4.74 9.28 -12.05
CA ALA A 31 4.52 9.70 -10.66
C ALA A 31 5.62 10.67 -10.19
N ILE A 32 6.88 10.28 -10.37
CA ILE A 32 8.03 11.11 -9.97
C ILE A 32 8.10 12.42 -10.76
N SER A 33 7.85 12.38 -12.08
CA SER A 33 7.84 13.59 -12.90
C SER A 33 6.75 14.58 -12.44
N ARG A 34 5.54 14.10 -12.19
CA ARG A 34 4.44 14.96 -11.68
C ARG A 34 4.76 15.56 -10.31
N PHE A 35 5.37 14.77 -9.44
CA PHE A 35 5.82 15.24 -8.15
C PHE A 35 6.87 16.35 -8.28
N CYS A 36 7.94 16.10 -9.06
CA CYS A 36 9.01 17.06 -9.25
C CYS A 36 8.57 18.34 -9.96
N GLN A 37 7.65 18.24 -10.93
CA GLN A 37 7.06 19.41 -11.59
C GLN A 37 6.33 20.31 -10.60
N PHE A 38 5.54 19.74 -9.68
CA PHE A 38 4.81 20.52 -8.69
C PHE A 38 5.74 21.27 -7.73
N TYR A 39 6.85 20.65 -7.33
CA TYR A 39 7.80 21.25 -6.39
C TYR A 39 8.92 22.05 -7.07
N HIS A 40 8.93 22.13 -8.41
CA HIS A 40 9.97 22.80 -9.20
C HIS A 40 11.39 22.29 -8.89
N VAL A 41 11.53 20.99 -8.64
CA VAL A 41 12.81 20.34 -8.35
C VAL A 41 13.24 19.44 -9.50
N ARG A 42 14.55 19.24 -9.62
CA ARG A 42 15.11 18.24 -10.54
C ARG A 42 14.58 16.86 -10.18
N ARG A 43 14.57 15.97 -11.15
CA ARG A 43 14.21 14.58 -10.90
C ARG A 43 15.38 13.88 -10.23
N PRO A 44 15.19 13.21 -9.07
CA PRO A 44 16.25 12.43 -8.44
C PRO A 44 16.60 11.21 -9.29
N LYS A 45 17.86 10.78 -9.21
CA LYS A 45 18.26 9.46 -9.68
C LYS A 45 17.72 8.43 -8.72
N ILE A 46 17.05 7.39 -9.25
CA ILE A 46 16.45 6.34 -8.43
C ILE A 46 17.11 5.02 -8.74
N GLU A 47 17.65 4.39 -7.71
CA GLU A 47 18.27 3.09 -7.76
C GLU A 47 17.38 2.04 -7.07
N TRP A 48 17.28 0.88 -7.71
CA TRP A 48 16.45 -0.21 -7.21
C TRP A 48 17.29 -1.30 -6.56
N TYR A 49 16.92 -1.67 -5.33
CA TYR A 49 17.63 -2.69 -4.58
C TYR A 49 16.72 -3.88 -4.28
N ALA A 50 17.35 -5.04 -4.21
CA ALA A 50 16.69 -6.26 -3.75
C ALA A 50 16.61 -6.31 -2.21
N SER A 51 17.59 -5.73 -1.54
CA SER A 51 17.66 -5.60 -0.09
C SER A 51 18.46 -4.36 0.26
N LEU A 52 17.96 -3.54 1.17
CA LEU A 52 18.65 -2.38 1.70
C LEU A 52 19.00 -2.65 3.17
N ASP A 53 20.26 -2.36 3.51
CA ASP A 53 20.76 -2.33 4.88
C ASP A 53 20.19 -3.42 5.78
N TRP A 54 20.52 -4.66 5.52
CA TRP A 54 20.11 -5.81 6.35
C TRP A 54 18.60 -5.99 6.48
N GLY A 55 17.83 -5.49 5.51
CA GLY A 55 16.39 -5.61 5.47
C GLY A 55 15.63 -4.70 6.44
N LYS A 56 16.31 -3.79 7.13
CA LYS A 56 15.68 -2.84 8.06
C LYS A 56 15.13 -1.61 7.34
N THR A 57 15.83 -1.13 6.31
CA THR A 57 15.48 0.09 5.59
C THR A 57 14.79 -0.25 4.28
N ALA A 58 13.72 0.45 3.97
CA ALA A 58 12.95 0.25 2.74
C ALA A 58 13.27 1.27 1.66
N GLY A 59 13.89 2.35 2.03
CA GLY A 59 14.38 3.43 1.19
C GLY A 59 15.50 4.17 1.90
N LYS A 60 16.28 4.93 1.14
CA LYS A 60 17.32 5.82 1.64
C LYS A 60 17.59 6.92 0.63
N THR A 61 17.60 8.14 1.10
CA THR A 61 17.99 9.33 0.32
C THR A 61 19.39 9.75 0.71
N TYR A 62 20.24 9.97 -0.28
CA TYR A 62 21.64 10.35 -0.09
C TYR A 62 21.85 11.83 -0.35
N GLU A 63 22.94 12.39 0.20
CA GLU A 63 23.31 13.81 0.05
C GLU A 63 23.55 14.24 -1.40
N ASN A 64 23.94 13.33 -2.28
CA ASN A 64 24.09 13.59 -3.71
C ASN A 64 22.77 13.69 -4.47
N GLY A 65 21.62 13.53 -3.78
CA GLY A 65 20.28 13.56 -4.38
C GLY A 65 19.83 12.23 -5.01
N GLU A 66 20.57 11.15 -4.80
CA GLU A 66 20.13 9.81 -5.19
C GLU A 66 19.16 9.25 -4.17
N ILE A 67 18.13 8.53 -4.65
CA ILE A 67 17.18 7.83 -3.81
C ILE A 67 17.28 6.34 -4.11
N HIS A 68 17.60 5.57 -3.11
CA HIS A 68 17.60 4.11 -3.17
C HIS A 68 16.27 3.56 -2.62
N LEU A 69 15.59 2.74 -3.40
CA LEU A 69 14.30 2.17 -3.02
C LEU A 69 14.29 0.66 -3.18
N LEU A 70 13.66 0.00 -2.25
CA LEU A 70 13.37 -1.44 -2.40
C LEU A 70 12.33 -1.64 -3.50
N HIS A 71 12.67 -2.45 -4.51
CA HIS A 71 11.76 -2.73 -5.60
C HIS A 71 10.51 -3.48 -5.10
N PRO A 72 9.30 -3.22 -5.62
CA PRO A 72 8.06 -3.86 -5.18
C PRO A 72 8.08 -5.38 -5.16
N LEU A 73 8.79 -6.02 -6.08
CA LEU A 73 8.95 -7.48 -6.11
C LEU A 73 9.62 -8.02 -4.84
N HIS A 74 10.65 -7.33 -4.38
CA HIS A 74 11.39 -7.71 -3.18
C HIS A 74 10.66 -7.29 -1.90
N TRP A 75 9.95 -6.15 -1.95
CA TRP A 75 9.06 -5.71 -0.89
C TRP A 75 8.01 -6.77 -0.54
N LYS A 76 7.40 -7.38 -1.55
CA LYS A 76 6.37 -8.41 -1.36
C LYS A 76 6.92 -9.71 -0.76
N ARG A 77 8.19 -10.03 -1.00
CA ARG A 77 8.81 -11.31 -0.59
C ARG A 77 9.42 -11.30 0.81
N GLY A 78 9.89 -10.16 1.28
CA GLY A 78 10.79 -10.11 2.44
C GLY A 78 10.25 -9.48 3.71
N ARG A 79 9.04 -8.89 3.73
CA ARG A 79 8.57 -8.12 4.87
C ARG A 79 7.21 -8.56 5.39
N ILE A 80 7.07 -8.54 6.71
CA ILE A 80 5.82 -8.84 7.44
C ILE A 80 4.68 -7.89 7.03
N TYR A 81 4.98 -6.68 6.56
CA TYR A 81 4.02 -5.65 6.18
C TYR A 81 3.96 -5.43 4.66
N ASN A 82 3.66 -6.45 3.90
CA ASN A 82 3.61 -6.45 2.42
C ASN A 82 2.54 -5.55 1.80
N ARG A 83 2.17 -4.45 2.46
CA ARG A 83 1.08 -3.59 2.01
C ARG A 83 1.59 -2.56 1.01
N GLU A 84 0.98 -2.52 -0.16
CA GLU A 84 1.15 -1.49 -1.18
C GLU A 84 1.23 -0.08 -0.57
N ARG A 85 0.35 0.20 0.39
CA ARG A 85 0.28 1.50 1.05
C ARG A 85 1.55 1.87 1.81
N MET A 86 2.18 0.92 2.46
CA MET A 86 3.44 1.14 3.18
C MET A 86 4.58 1.43 2.21
N TRP A 87 4.64 0.71 1.09
CA TRP A 87 5.62 0.98 0.06
C TRP A 87 5.46 2.40 -0.54
N ILE A 88 4.23 2.79 -0.89
CA ILE A 88 3.94 4.15 -1.39
C ILE A 88 4.32 5.21 -0.34
N GLN A 89 4.05 4.95 0.93
CA GLN A 89 4.43 5.85 2.01
C GLN A 89 5.96 5.98 2.13
N THR A 90 6.71 4.90 1.97
CA THR A 90 8.18 4.93 1.90
C THR A 90 8.65 5.80 0.73
N VAL A 91 8.08 5.65 -0.47
CA VAL A 91 8.44 6.51 -1.61
C VAL A 91 8.22 7.98 -1.28
N TYR A 92 7.09 8.34 -0.65
CA TYR A 92 6.86 9.72 -0.23
C TYR A 92 7.78 10.18 0.89
N HIS A 93 8.20 9.29 1.78
CA HIS A 93 9.16 9.59 2.83
C HIS A 93 10.53 9.98 2.24
N GLU A 94 11.05 9.16 1.32
CA GLU A 94 12.31 9.46 0.64
C GLU A 94 12.22 10.72 -0.23
N LEU A 95 11.12 10.92 -0.92
CA LEU A 95 10.88 12.19 -1.64
C LEU A 95 10.77 13.38 -0.68
N GLY A 96 10.34 13.16 0.55
CA GLY A 96 10.35 14.16 1.62
C GLY A 96 11.76 14.58 1.99
N HIS A 97 12.67 13.64 2.21
CA HIS A 97 14.09 13.91 2.43
C HIS A 97 14.72 14.65 1.25
N TYR A 98 14.44 14.20 0.04
CA TYR A 98 14.94 14.85 -1.18
C TYR A 98 14.51 16.31 -1.30
N LEU A 99 13.28 16.64 -0.92
CA LEU A 99 12.77 18.01 -0.97
C LEU A 99 13.31 18.89 0.15
N LEU A 100 13.48 18.32 1.33
CA LEU A 100 13.77 19.06 2.56
C LEU A 100 15.25 19.09 2.90
N TRP A 101 16.04 18.36 2.18
CA TRP A 101 17.51 18.24 2.10
C TRP A 101 18.30 18.14 3.42
N THR A 102 17.88 18.76 4.49
CA THR A 102 18.63 18.83 5.76
C THR A 102 17.82 18.40 6.96
N ASP A 103 16.66 17.85 6.74
CA ASP A 103 15.68 17.76 7.78
C ASP A 103 15.56 16.39 8.44
N PRO A 104 15.33 16.41 9.76
CA PRO A 104 15.18 15.20 10.54
C PRO A 104 14.02 14.33 10.02
N GLU A 105 14.14 13.03 10.26
CA GLU A 105 13.17 11.97 9.97
C GLU A 105 11.70 12.39 10.25
N ASN A 106 11.48 13.17 11.31
CA ASN A 106 10.16 13.65 11.71
C ASN A 106 9.45 14.47 10.63
N LYS A 107 10.17 15.23 9.81
CA LYS A 107 9.57 16.06 8.76
C LYS A 107 9.25 15.23 7.52
N ALA A 108 10.13 14.31 7.12
CA ALA A 108 9.86 13.36 6.03
C ALA A 108 8.66 12.46 6.38
N ASP A 109 8.58 11.99 7.62
CA ASP A 109 7.45 11.25 8.14
C ASP A 109 6.15 12.05 8.12
N ALA A 110 6.18 13.28 8.62
CA ALA A 110 5.02 14.17 8.60
C ALA A 110 4.57 14.45 7.17
N PHE A 111 5.50 14.67 6.26
CA PHE A 111 5.24 14.87 4.84
C PHE A 111 4.57 13.63 4.22
N SER A 112 5.16 12.45 4.38
CA SER A 112 4.63 11.19 3.83
C SER A 112 3.21 10.90 4.35
N ARG A 113 2.97 11.10 5.66
CA ARG A 113 1.64 10.95 6.26
C ARG A 113 0.62 11.92 5.68
N ARG A 114 1.01 13.18 5.43
CA ARG A 114 0.14 14.20 4.82
C ARG A 114 -0.18 13.87 3.38
N MET A 115 0.77 13.41 2.59
CA MET A 115 0.56 12.97 1.20
C MET A 115 -0.50 11.87 1.11
N VAL A 116 -0.47 10.89 2.00
CA VAL A 116 -1.36 9.73 1.96
C VAL A 116 -2.71 9.93 2.67
N ARG A 117 -2.82 10.86 3.61
CA ARG A 117 -4.00 11.00 4.49
C ARG A 117 -5.28 11.34 3.75
N GLY A 118 -5.23 12.24 2.79
CA GLY A 118 -6.39 12.65 1.99
C GLY A 118 -6.93 11.58 1.05
N LEU A 119 -6.09 10.60 0.69
CA LEU A 119 -6.43 9.55 -0.27
C LEU A 119 -7.22 8.40 0.37
N ARG A 120 -6.98 8.09 1.64
CA ARG A 120 -7.71 7.05 2.38
C ARG A 120 -9.20 7.35 2.57
N ARG A 121 -9.57 8.61 2.80
CA ARG A 121 -10.97 9.01 3.01
C ARG A 121 -11.87 8.79 1.80
N ILE A 122 -11.31 8.79 0.60
CA ILE A 122 -12.06 8.68 -0.65
C ILE A 122 -12.24 7.23 -1.07
N ALA A 123 -11.26 6.36 -0.81
CA ALA A 123 -11.39 4.92 -1.06
C ALA A 123 -12.52 4.31 -0.21
N THR A 124 -12.68 4.73 1.04
CA THR A 124 -13.77 4.27 1.91
C THR A 124 -15.14 4.81 1.52
N ARG A 125 -15.24 6.01 0.93
CA ARG A 125 -16.52 6.56 0.46
C ARG A 125 -17.00 5.90 -0.83
N SER A 126 -16.12 5.57 -1.76
CA SER A 126 -16.52 4.88 -2.99
C SER A 126 -16.90 3.42 -2.78
N ALA A 127 -16.29 2.72 -1.81
CA ALA A 127 -16.67 1.35 -1.46
C ALA A 127 -18.02 1.27 -0.73
N GLY A 128 -18.41 2.33 0.01
CA GLY A 128 -19.69 2.35 0.72
C GLY A 128 -20.89 2.79 -0.13
N SER A 129 -20.67 3.41 -1.31
CA SER A 129 -21.76 3.91 -2.16
C SER A 129 -22.31 2.87 -3.15
N SER A 130 -21.60 1.76 -3.39
CA SER A 130 -22.05 0.74 -4.36
C SER A 130 -22.94 -0.35 -3.77
N VAL A 131 -23.15 -0.38 -2.44
CA VAL A 131 -23.94 -1.45 -1.79
C VAL A 131 -25.40 -1.06 -1.55
N ARG A 132 -25.84 0.16 -1.95
CA ARG A 132 -27.21 0.62 -1.67
C ARG A 132 -28.15 0.71 -2.88
N ARG A 133 -27.91 -0.07 -3.93
CA ARG A 133 -28.92 -0.23 -5.00
C ARG A 133 -29.19 -1.72 -5.24
N GLY A 134 -30.31 -2.20 -4.72
CA GLY A 134 -30.87 -3.47 -5.13
C GLY A 134 -31.35 -4.37 -3.99
N ARG A 135 -32.28 -3.87 -3.17
CA ARG A 135 -33.16 -4.78 -2.44
C ARG A 135 -34.59 -4.45 -2.81
N ALA A 136 -34.97 -4.95 -3.98
CA ALA A 136 -36.38 -5.17 -4.29
C ALA A 136 -36.83 -6.38 -3.50
N SER A 137 -37.91 -6.23 -2.76
CA SER A 137 -38.61 -7.32 -2.08
C SER A 137 -39.23 -8.27 -3.10
N PRO A 138 -39.21 -9.55 -2.89
CA PRO A 138 -40.25 -10.39 -3.40
C PRO A 138 -41.17 -10.86 -2.28
N ALA A 139 -42.42 -10.87 -2.63
CA ALA A 139 -43.59 -11.27 -1.85
C ALA A 139 -43.52 -12.74 -1.39
N THR A 140 -44.14 -12.92 -0.25
CA THR A 140 -44.82 -14.09 0.33
C THR A 140 -45.11 -15.24 -0.64
N THR A 141 -44.66 -16.45 -0.31
CA THR A 141 -45.43 -17.68 -0.58
C THR A 141 -45.14 -18.73 0.48
N LEU A 142 -46.25 -19.29 0.95
CA LEU A 142 -46.46 -20.28 1.98
C LEU A 142 -45.68 -21.59 1.81
N GLY A 143 -45.30 -22.16 2.94
CA GLY A 143 -45.57 -23.51 3.39
C GLY A 143 -44.82 -24.67 2.71
N ILE A 144 -44.09 -25.41 3.53
CA ILE A 144 -44.28 -26.86 3.76
C ILE A 144 -43.28 -27.32 4.83
N LYS A 145 -43.81 -27.94 5.87
CA LYS A 145 -43.07 -28.69 6.91
C LYS A 145 -42.66 -30.06 6.38
N THR A 146 -41.43 -30.50 6.64
CA THR A 146 -41.03 -31.91 6.95
C THR A 146 -39.67 -31.89 7.59
N ARG A 147 -39.49 -32.24 8.78
CA ARG A 147 -39.25 -33.44 9.57
C ARG A 147 -37.86 -34.10 9.32
N LYS A 148 -37.10 -34.09 10.44
CA LYS A 148 -36.20 -35.12 10.98
C LYS A 148 -35.03 -35.68 10.15
N GLY A 149 -33.87 -35.62 10.78
CA GLY A 149 -32.71 -36.46 10.51
C GLY A 149 -31.57 -36.14 11.48
N ALA A 150 -31.45 -36.98 12.49
CA ALA A 150 -30.46 -36.92 13.58
C ALA A 150 -29.13 -37.54 13.18
N ALA A 151 -28.11 -37.24 14.00
CA ALA A 151 -26.96 -38.07 14.34
C ALA A 151 -25.73 -38.04 13.38
N GLY A 152 -24.59 -37.78 13.97
CA GLY A 152 -23.31 -38.03 13.37
C GLY A 152 -22.13 -37.38 14.12
N ARG A 153 -22.02 -37.69 15.40
CA ARG A 153 -20.88 -37.33 16.27
C ARG A 153 -19.71 -38.28 15.96
N LEU A 154 -18.63 -37.80 15.44
CA LEU A 154 -17.37 -38.56 15.44
C LEU A 154 -16.22 -37.72 16.00
N LYS A 155 -15.84 -38.08 17.19
CA LYS A 155 -14.58 -37.75 17.85
C LYS A 155 -13.51 -38.68 17.31
N THR A 156 -12.36 -38.19 16.91
CA THR A 156 -11.13 -38.96 16.96
C THR A 156 -9.98 -38.13 17.50
N LYS A 157 -9.45 -38.67 18.50
CA LYS A 157 -8.34 -38.49 19.38
C LYS A 157 -7.01 -38.51 18.64
N ARG A 158 -6.12 -37.62 19.01
CA ARG A 158 -4.80 -37.81 19.61
C ARG A 158 -3.85 -38.83 19.00
N ALA A 159 -2.72 -38.37 18.52
CA ALA A 159 -1.45 -39.11 18.73
C ALA A 159 -0.28 -38.11 18.87
N LYS A 160 0.37 -38.21 20.02
CA LYS A 160 1.64 -37.66 20.46
C LYS A 160 2.73 -38.67 20.11
N LYS A 161 3.91 -38.24 19.63
CA LYS A 161 5.25 -38.92 19.85
C LYS A 161 6.29 -37.99 19.24
N LEU A 162 7.19 -37.35 19.96
CA LEU A 162 8.39 -37.79 20.68
C LEU A 162 9.38 -38.60 19.81
N SER A 163 10.56 -38.01 19.55
CA SER A 163 11.94 -38.31 19.96
C SER A 163 12.89 -37.61 19.03
N ARG A 164 13.85 -36.82 19.51
CA ARG A 164 15.20 -37.17 20.02
C ARG A 164 16.08 -37.88 18.98
N ALA A 165 16.98 -37.16 18.37
CA ALA A 165 18.43 -37.30 18.34
C ALA A 165 19.01 -36.00 17.78
#